data_6e1702c8c0434bc78b8e746823ab98af
#
_entry.id   6e1702c8c0434bc78b8e746823ab98af
#
_cell.length_a   1.000
_cell.length_b   1.000
_cell.length_c   1.000
_cell.angle_alpha   90.00
_cell.angle_beta   90.00
_cell.angle_gamma   90.00
#
_symmetry.space_group_name_H-M   'P 1'
#
loop_
_entity.id
_entity.type
_entity.pdbx_description
1 polymer ?
#
loop_
_entity_poly.entity_id
_entity_poly.type
_entity_poly.pdbx_seq_one_letter_code
_entity_poly.pdbx_strand_id
1 'polypeptide(L)'
;MKLAISAGGTGGHIFPGIAVAEALLAQDKASNVVFIGTTYGLEGKIIPQSGFRLLYIEAHQFLGTSPIHKVRTMLRLMKGVAMAMGILRSEKPDAILGMGGFTSVPVVIAGVILGVPCFIHEQNVQPGLANRLLSKITRSTFISFEETKRYLAARKVRHTGNPLRKNLKAVDVKRPEDKFSIFVFGGSRGAKSINDSILTLLPFLESYKNTVMYHQTGAEDYARISDGYKNTRIEHEVFPFTDDMAKYYSLSDVVISRAGATTIFELAYFRKAAILIPYPYSAGGHQWKNASQVEQAGGGYVIANDEASGERLFEVLKHLMKEPQLLKEMGENIGRIYVEDAAERIIGGIADGIS
;
A
#
# COMPACT_ATOMS: atom_id res chain seq x y z
N MET A 1 -6.94 -25.50 -4.05
CA MET A 1 -5.84 -24.90 -4.87
C MET A 1 -4.63 -24.65 -3.99
N LYS A 2 -3.41 -24.97 -4.45
CA LYS A 2 -2.15 -24.61 -3.78
C LYS A 2 -1.54 -23.38 -4.46
N LEU A 3 -1.48 -22.26 -3.77
CA LEU A 3 -0.99 -20.97 -4.31
C LEU A 3 0.35 -20.59 -3.69
N ALA A 4 1.37 -20.32 -4.52
CA ALA A 4 2.60 -19.69 -4.08
C ALA A 4 2.51 -18.18 -4.30
N ILE A 5 2.67 -17.39 -3.23
CA ILE A 5 2.64 -15.93 -3.30
C ILE A 5 4.05 -15.37 -3.07
N SER A 6 4.56 -14.60 -4.02
CA SER A 6 5.81 -13.89 -3.82
C SER A 6 5.53 -12.41 -3.50
N ALA A 7 5.82 -12.04 -2.26
CA ALA A 7 5.65 -10.69 -1.76
C ALA A 7 6.84 -10.30 -0.89
N GLY A 8 7.37 -9.10 -1.08
CA GLY A 8 8.49 -8.64 -0.27
C GLY A 8 8.84 -7.17 -0.46
N GLY A 9 9.76 -6.71 0.41
CA GLY A 9 10.27 -5.35 0.44
C GLY A 9 9.44 -4.41 1.30
N THR A 10 8.22 -4.09 0.93
CA THR A 10 7.37 -3.11 1.64
C THR A 10 6.00 -3.67 1.98
N GLY A 11 5.33 -3.06 2.98
CA GLY A 11 3.96 -3.40 3.34
C GLY A 11 2.96 -3.30 2.18
N GLY A 12 3.22 -2.39 1.22
CA GLY A 12 2.39 -2.23 0.03
C GLY A 12 2.28 -3.46 -0.88
N HIS A 13 3.28 -4.36 -0.85
CA HIS A 13 3.24 -5.65 -1.56
C HIS A 13 2.78 -6.79 -0.65
N ILE A 14 3.16 -6.72 0.64
CA ILE A 14 2.94 -7.81 1.59
C ILE A 14 1.46 -7.89 1.99
N PHE A 15 0.84 -6.78 2.40
CA PHE A 15 -0.53 -6.78 2.88
C PHE A 15 -1.57 -7.18 1.83
N PRO A 16 -1.51 -6.73 0.57
CA PRO A 16 -2.41 -7.24 -0.46
C PRO A 16 -2.20 -8.74 -0.73
N GLY A 17 -0.96 -9.25 -0.64
CA GLY A 17 -0.68 -10.69 -0.74
C GLY A 17 -1.32 -11.50 0.39
N ILE A 18 -1.25 -11.00 1.63
CA ILE A 18 -1.91 -11.60 2.79
C ILE A 18 -3.43 -11.60 2.60
N ALA A 19 -4.00 -10.48 2.12
CA ALA A 19 -5.44 -10.39 1.88
C ALA A 19 -5.93 -11.43 0.84
N VAL A 20 -5.16 -11.66 -0.23
CA VAL A 20 -5.48 -12.73 -1.21
C VAL A 20 -5.38 -14.11 -0.56
N ALA A 21 -4.34 -14.36 0.25
CA ALA A 21 -4.17 -15.62 0.95
C ALA A 21 -5.34 -15.92 1.92
N GLU A 22 -5.73 -14.94 2.72
CA GLU A 22 -6.87 -15.04 3.64
C GLU A 22 -8.19 -15.28 2.91
N ALA A 23 -8.41 -14.59 1.77
CA ALA A 23 -9.61 -14.75 0.96
C ALA A 23 -9.68 -16.18 0.36
N LEU A 24 -8.56 -16.69 -0.17
CA LEU A 24 -8.49 -18.03 -0.72
C LEU A 24 -8.83 -19.11 0.33
N LEU A 25 -8.23 -19.01 1.52
CA LEU A 25 -8.50 -19.97 2.60
C LEU A 25 -9.92 -19.84 3.17
N ALA A 26 -10.54 -18.68 3.06
CA ALA A 26 -11.93 -18.47 3.46
C ALA A 26 -12.91 -19.08 2.45
N GLN A 27 -12.60 -19.04 1.15
CA GLN A 27 -13.41 -19.65 0.10
C GLN A 27 -13.31 -21.18 0.09
N ASP A 28 -12.11 -21.70 0.31
CA ASP A 28 -11.85 -23.14 0.29
C ASP A 28 -10.77 -23.51 1.33
N LYS A 29 -11.21 -24.12 2.42
CA LYS A 29 -10.34 -24.59 3.52
C LYS A 29 -9.35 -25.69 3.11
N ALA A 30 -9.59 -26.38 2.00
CA ALA A 30 -8.66 -27.37 1.45
C ALA A 30 -7.52 -26.73 0.64
N SER A 31 -7.64 -25.45 0.34
CA SER A 31 -6.56 -24.69 -0.30
C SER A 31 -5.35 -24.52 0.62
N ASN A 32 -4.18 -24.33 0.02
CA ASN A 32 -2.92 -24.13 0.72
C ASN A 32 -2.19 -22.92 0.15
N VAL A 33 -1.57 -22.14 1.02
CA VAL A 33 -0.79 -20.95 0.62
C VAL A 33 0.60 -21.02 1.22
N VAL A 34 1.59 -20.78 0.37
CA VAL A 34 2.98 -20.60 0.78
C VAL A 34 3.50 -19.29 0.26
N PHE A 35 4.15 -18.52 1.13
CA PHE A 35 4.84 -17.30 0.73
C PHE A 35 6.30 -17.57 0.39
N ILE A 36 6.82 -16.85 -0.59
CA ILE A 36 8.24 -16.86 -0.96
C ILE A 36 8.76 -15.42 -0.91
N GLY A 37 9.78 -15.18 -0.10
CA GLY A 37 10.34 -13.86 0.15
C GLY A 37 11.80 -13.90 0.54
N THR A 38 12.29 -12.85 1.21
CA THR A 38 13.67 -12.75 1.71
C THR A 38 13.72 -12.68 3.23
N THR A 39 14.90 -12.87 3.81
CA THR A 39 15.10 -12.80 5.27
C THR A 39 15.24 -11.38 5.80
N TYR A 40 15.53 -10.41 4.96
CA TYR A 40 15.91 -9.05 5.36
C TYR A 40 14.86 -7.96 5.07
N GLY A 41 13.73 -8.31 4.46
CA GLY A 41 12.60 -7.42 4.26
C GLY A 41 11.59 -7.49 5.40
N LEU A 42 10.56 -6.66 5.31
CA LEU A 42 9.43 -6.69 6.26
C LEU A 42 8.66 -8.00 6.22
N GLU A 43 8.74 -8.72 5.10
CA GLU A 43 8.09 -10.03 4.90
C GLU A 43 8.53 -11.07 5.93
N GLY A 44 9.80 -11.05 6.34
CA GLY A 44 10.33 -11.97 7.36
C GLY A 44 9.65 -11.87 8.72
N LYS A 45 9.06 -10.72 9.03
CA LYS A 45 8.31 -10.48 10.28
C LYS A 45 6.80 -10.59 10.06
N ILE A 46 6.27 -9.88 9.07
CA ILE A 46 4.81 -9.69 8.88
C ILE A 46 4.13 -11.00 8.47
N ILE A 47 4.69 -11.74 7.52
CA ILE A 47 4.06 -12.95 6.98
C ILE A 47 3.91 -14.05 8.04
N PRO A 48 4.96 -14.41 8.82
CA PRO A 48 4.82 -15.37 9.91
C PRO A 48 3.86 -14.91 11.01
N GLN A 49 3.86 -13.60 11.36
CA GLN A 49 2.92 -13.04 12.34
C GLN A 49 1.46 -13.12 11.86
N SER A 50 1.23 -13.15 10.55
CA SER A 50 -0.10 -13.35 9.96
C SER A 50 -0.48 -14.84 9.83
N GLY A 51 0.32 -15.75 10.38
CA GLY A 51 0.03 -17.19 10.41
C GLY A 51 0.39 -17.95 9.11
N PHE A 52 1.11 -17.32 8.18
CA PHE A 52 1.49 -17.96 6.93
C PHE A 52 2.93 -18.47 6.94
N ARG A 53 3.14 -19.61 6.26
CA ARG A 53 4.46 -20.18 6.04
C ARG A 53 5.22 -19.35 5.02
N LEU A 54 6.46 -18.95 5.36
CA LEU A 54 7.36 -18.20 4.50
C LEU A 54 8.60 -19.02 4.18
N LEU A 55 8.89 -19.19 2.90
CA LEU A 55 10.11 -19.80 2.38
C LEU A 55 11.03 -18.71 1.82
N TYR A 56 12.34 -18.90 1.97
CA TYR A 56 13.31 -17.87 1.71
C TYR A 56 14.12 -18.13 0.43
N ILE A 57 14.31 -17.05 -0.32
CA ILE A 57 15.23 -16.99 -1.46
C ILE A 57 16.21 -15.83 -1.29
N GLU A 58 17.31 -15.87 -2.02
CA GLU A 58 18.14 -14.69 -2.21
C GLU A 58 17.57 -13.83 -3.35
N ALA A 59 17.17 -12.61 -3.04
CA ALA A 59 16.77 -11.62 -4.01
C ALA A 59 17.25 -10.24 -3.56
N HIS A 60 17.76 -9.44 -4.48
CA HIS A 60 18.28 -8.10 -4.17
C HIS A 60 17.71 -7.08 -5.13
N GLN A 61 17.63 -5.82 -4.68
CA GLN A 61 17.28 -4.71 -5.55
C GLN A 61 18.33 -4.55 -6.67
N PHE A 62 17.87 -4.23 -7.87
CA PHE A 62 18.73 -3.89 -8.99
C PHE A 62 19.34 -2.51 -8.75
N LEU A 63 20.49 -2.45 -8.07
CA LEU A 63 21.20 -1.21 -7.74
C LEU A 63 22.55 -1.19 -8.46
N GLY A 64 22.86 -0.08 -9.12
CA GLY A 64 24.17 0.22 -9.70
C GLY A 64 24.22 0.21 -11.22
N THR A 65 24.99 1.15 -11.77
CA THR A 65 25.17 1.38 -13.22
C THR A 65 26.45 0.75 -13.76
N SER A 66 27.42 0.41 -12.90
CA SER A 66 28.71 -0.17 -13.29
C SER A 66 28.54 -1.57 -13.92
N PRO A 67 29.32 -1.93 -14.95
CA PRO A 67 29.32 -3.25 -15.58
C PRO A 67 29.51 -4.40 -14.57
N ILE A 68 30.41 -4.25 -13.63
CA ILE A 68 30.68 -5.25 -12.58
C ILE A 68 29.45 -5.46 -11.71
N HIS A 69 28.73 -4.39 -11.34
CA HIS A 69 27.49 -4.49 -10.58
C HIS A 69 26.40 -5.21 -11.38
N LYS A 70 26.30 -4.98 -12.68
CA LYS A 70 25.35 -5.68 -13.55
C LYS A 70 25.61 -7.18 -13.59
N VAL A 71 26.87 -7.61 -13.75
CA VAL A 71 27.25 -9.02 -13.74
C VAL A 71 26.93 -9.65 -12.38
N ARG A 72 27.31 -9.01 -11.27
CA ARG A 72 27.02 -9.50 -9.92
C ARG A 72 25.52 -9.61 -9.66
N THR A 73 24.74 -8.64 -10.12
CA THR A 73 23.27 -8.65 -10.00
C THR A 73 22.66 -9.79 -10.80
N MET A 74 23.17 -10.05 -12.02
CA MET A 74 22.73 -11.18 -12.84
C MET A 74 23.02 -12.52 -12.18
N LEU A 75 24.23 -12.71 -11.64
CA LEU A 75 24.60 -13.95 -10.91
C LEU A 75 23.69 -14.18 -9.69
N ARG A 76 23.39 -13.11 -8.92
CA ARG A 76 22.47 -13.18 -7.79
C ARG A 76 21.05 -13.52 -8.24
N LEU A 77 20.58 -12.93 -9.34
CA LEU A 77 19.28 -13.27 -9.91
C LEU A 77 19.23 -14.76 -10.31
N MET A 78 20.25 -15.27 -10.99
CA MET A 78 20.34 -16.70 -11.36
C MET A 78 20.31 -17.60 -10.13
N LYS A 79 21.04 -17.24 -9.05
CA LYS A 79 21.00 -17.96 -7.78
C LYS A 79 19.58 -17.95 -7.18
N GLY A 80 18.93 -16.79 -7.14
CA GLY A 80 17.57 -16.65 -6.67
C GLY A 80 16.57 -17.48 -7.47
N VAL A 81 16.70 -17.51 -8.80
CA VAL A 81 15.90 -18.36 -9.69
C VAL A 81 16.12 -19.84 -9.39
N ALA A 82 17.38 -20.29 -9.22
CA ALA A 82 17.68 -21.68 -8.90
C ALA A 82 17.10 -22.10 -7.54
N MET A 83 17.19 -21.26 -6.51
CA MET A 83 16.56 -21.48 -5.20
C MET A 83 15.03 -21.57 -5.33
N ALA A 84 14.42 -20.62 -6.06
CA ALA A 84 12.98 -20.63 -6.32
C ALA A 84 12.53 -21.89 -7.07
N MET A 85 13.29 -22.37 -8.06
CA MET A 85 13.02 -23.64 -8.76
C MET A 85 13.02 -24.83 -7.79
N GLY A 86 13.98 -24.89 -6.86
CA GLY A 86 14.03 -25.92 -5.82
C GLY A 86 12.77 -25.92 -4.95
N ILE A 87 12.36 -24.74 -4.48
CA ILE A 87 11.16 -24.54 -3.68
C ILE A 87 9.90 -24.95 -4.47
N LEU A 88 9.74 -24.45 -5.70
CA LEU A 88 8.56 -24.74 -6.54
C LEU A 88 8.43 -26.23 -6.90
N ARG A 89 9.56 -26.94 -7.14
CA ARG A 89 9.55 -28.39 -7.35
C ARG A 89 9.12 -29.19 -6.11
N SER A 90 9.52 -28.74 -4.93
CA SER A 90 9.12 -29.35 -3.65
C SER A 90 7.67 -29.04 -3.31
N GLU A 91 7.27 -27.79 -3.43
CA GLU A 91 5.92 -27.35 -3.04
C GLU A 91 4.84 -27.70 -4.07
N LYS A 92 5.20 -27.81 -5.36
CA LYS A 92 4.28 -28.13 -6.47
C LYS A 92 3.00 -27.28 -6.43
N PRO A 93 3.11 -25.92 -6.47
CA PRO A 93 1.93 -25.07 -6.47
C PRO A 93 1.19 -25.18 -7.81
N ASP A 94 -0.15 -25.03 -7.76
CA ASP A 94 -1.00 -24.97 -8.96
C ASP A 94 -0.82 -23.63 -9.70
N ALA A 95 -0.48 -22.56 -8.96
CA ALA A 95 -0.22 -21.24 -9.51
C ALA A 95 0.75 -20.43 -8.66
N ILE A 96 1.33 -19.39 -9.29
CA ILE A 96 2.21 -18.42 -8.65
C ILE A 96 1.60 -17.02 -8.82
N LEU A 97 1.51 -16.27 -7.72
CA LEU A 97 1.13 -14.85 -7.72
C LEU A 97 2.29 -13.98 -7.24
N GLY A 98 2.87 -13.19 -8.14
CA GLY A 98 3.85 -12.17 -7.79
C GLY A 98 3.18 -10.85 -7.41
N MET A 99 3.40 -10.38 -6.19
CA MET A 99 2.83 -9.11 -5.68
C MET A 99 3.70 -7.89 -6.03
N GLY A 100 4.76 -8.06 -6.81
CA GLY A 100 5.70 -7.00 -7.13
C GLY A 100 6.95 -7.01 -6.24
N GLY A 101 7.76 -5.97 -6.42
CA GLY A 101 9.06 -5.89 -5.79
C GLY A 101 10.11 -6.82 -6.42
N PHE A 102 11.34 -6.74 -5.90
CA PHE A 102 12.46 -7.51 -6.43
C PHE A 102 12.37 -9.01 -6.13
N THR A 103 11.61 -9.41 -5.12
CA THR A 103 11.38 -10.81 -4.74
C THR A 103 10.54 -11.57 -5.74
N SER A 104 9.60 -10.91 -6.41
CA SER A 104 8.72 -11.56 -7.40
C SER A 104 9.46 -11.97 -8.67
N VAL A 105 10.56 -11.30 -9.02
CA VAL A 105 11.29 -11.55 -10.29
C VAL A 105 11.82 -12.98 -10.36
N PRO A 106 12.66 -13.45 -9.41
CA PRO A 106 13.20 -14.82 -9.48
C PRO A 106 12.12 -15.89 -9.37
N VAL A 107 11.07 -15.66 -8.56
CA VAL A 107 10.00 -16.65 -8.34
C VAL A 107 9.15 -16.81 -9.59
N VAL A 108 8.73 -15.72 -10.22
CA VAL A 108 7.92 -15.77 -11.45
C VAL A 108 8.74 -16.34 -12.61
N ILE A 109 10.02 -15.97 -12.78
CA ILE A 109 10.88 -16.56 -13.80
C ILE A 109 11.02 -18.06 -13.59
N ALA A 110 11.28 -18.52 -12.35
CA ALA A 110 11.36 -19.94 -12.03
C ALA A 110 10.06 -20.68 -12.35
N GLY A 111 8.92 -20.07 -12.03
CA GLY A 111 7.61 -20.63 -12.35
C GLY A 111 7.39 -20.80 -13.85
N VAL A 112 7.70 -19.77 -14.63
CA VAL A 112 7.60 -19.82 -16.12
C VAL A 112 8.49 -20.93 -16.69
N ILE A 113 9.73 -21.07 -16.19
CA ILE A 113 10.66 -22.13 -16.62
C ILE A 113 10.11 -23.53 -16.29
N LEU A 114 9.44 -23.68 -15.15
CA LEU A 114 8.85 -24.95 -14.71
C LEU A 114 7.45 -25.22 -15.29
N GLY A 115 6.91 -24.31 -16.12
CA GLY A 115 5.57 -24.43 -16.70
C GLY A 115 4.42 -24.20 -15.70
N VAL A 116 4.70 -23.67 -14.49
CA VAL A 116 3.69 -23.33 -13.52
C VAL A 116 2.98 -22.02 -13.95
N PRO A 117 1.63 -21.98 -13.95
CA PRO A 117 0.89 -20.76 -14.27
C PRO A 117 1.28 -19.59 -13.37
N CYS A 118 1.76 -18.50 -13.98
CA CYS A 118 2.24 -17.32 -13.27
C CYS A 118 1.33 -16.11 -13.51
N PHE A 119 1.06 -15.38 -12.44
CA PHE A 119 0.25 -14.17 -12.39
C PHE A 119 1.00 -13.10 -11.61
N ILE A 120 0.71 -11.83 -11.85
CA ILE A 120 1.23 -10.72 -11.07
C ILE A 120 0.11 -9.74 -10.72
N HIS A 121 0.30 -9.03 -9.61
CA HIS A 121 -0.54 -7.91 -9.21
C HIS A 121 0.29 -6.63 -9.11
N GLU A 122 -0.22 -5.54 -9.69
CA GLU A 122 0.38 -4.20 -9.59
C GLU A 122 -0.53 -3.27 -8.79
N GLN A 123 -0.01 -2.73 -7.71
CA GLN A 123 -0.73 -1.88 -6.79
C GLN A 123 -0.79 -0.42 -7.25
N ASN A 124 0.25 0.06 -7.92
CA ASN A 124 0.40 1.47 -8.28
C ASN A 124 -0.12 1.77 -9.69
N VAL A 125 -0.46 3.03 -9.93
CA VAL A 125 -0.80 3.53 -11.28
C VAL A 125 0.37 3.31 -12.23
N GLN A 126 1.58 3.73 -11.84
CA GLN A 126 2.77 3.43 -12.62
C GLN A 126 3.43 2.16 -12.12
N PRO A 127 3.44 1.10 -12.92
CA PRO A 127 4.03 -0.17 -12.52
C PRO A 127 5.53 -0.07 -12.34
N GLY A 128 6.03 -0.77 -11.31
CA GLY A 128 7.45 -0.94 -11.12
C GLY A 128 8.11 -1.70 -12.29
N LEU A 129 9.42 -1.50 -12.46
CA LEU A 129 10.19 -2.14 -13.55
C LEU A 129 10.02 -3.67 -13.54
N ALA A 130 10.01 -4.30 -12.36
CA ALA A 130 9.80 -5.74 -12.22
C ALA A 130 8.47 -6.17 -12.87
N ASN A 131 7.35 -5.56 -12.47
CA ASN A 131 6.03 -5.91 -12.99
C ASN A 131 5.88 -5.57 -14.48
N ARG A 132 6.50 -4.48 -14.97
CA ARG A 132 6.54 -4.17 -16.41
C ARG A 132 7.22 -5.26 -17.25
N LEU A 133 8.28 -5.88 -16.72
CA LEU A 133 8.96 -6.97 -17.40
C LEU A 133 8.20 -8.29 -17.26
N LEU A 134 7.76 -8.63 -16.04
CA LEU A 134 7.05 -9.86 -15.75
C LEU A 134 5.69 -9.94 -16.44
N SER A 135 5.02 -8.82 -16.67
CA SER A 135 3.72 -8.79 -17.37
C SER A 135 3.77 -9.36 -18.79
N LYS A 136 4.95 -9.37 -19.41
CA LYS A 136 5.16 -9.91 -20.76
C LYS A 136 5.18 -11.44 -20.80
N ILE A 137 5.49 -12.09 -19.69
CA ILE A 137 5.69 -13.55 -19.59
C ILE A 137 4.68 -14.26 -18.69
N THR A 138 3.85 -13.51 -17.97
CA THR A 138 2.80 -14.04 -17.10
C THR A 138 1.49 -14.24 -17.85
N ARG A 139 0.63 -15.16 -17.38
CA ARG A 139 -0.68 -15.46 -17.98
C ARG A 139 -1.65 -14.28 -17.88
N SER A 140 -1.63 -13.57 -16.75
CA SER A 140 -2.44 -12.36 -16.53
C SER A 140 -1.73 -11.43 -15.59
N THR A 141 -2.02 -10.13 -15.73
CA THR A 141 -1.63 -9.08 -14.82
C THR A 141 -2.88 -8.46 -14.20
N PHE A 142 -2.99 -8.54 -12.90
CA PHE A 142 -4.03 -7.86 -12.13
C PHE A 142 -3.55 -6.46 -11.77
N ILE A 143 -4.43 -5.48 -11.83
CA ILE A 143 -4.08 -4.08 -11.58
C ILE A 143 -5.08 -3.43 -10.63
N SER A 144 -4.55 -2.54 -9.77
CA SER A 144 -5.38 -1.79 -8.83
C SER A 144 -6.07 -0.59 -9.46
N PHE A 145 -5.40 0.11 -10.35
CA PHE A 145 -5.92 1.28 -11.05
C PHE A 145 -6.10 0.96 -12.54
N GLU A 146 -7.23 1.35 -13.11
CA GLU A 146 -7.52 1.14 -14.55
C GLU A 146 -6.45 1.79 -15.44
N GLU A 147 -5.95 2.96 -15.03
CA GLU A 147 -4.92 3.74 -15.72
C GLU A 147 -3.60 2.97 -15.92
N THR A 148 -3.32 1.99 -15.04
CA THR A 148 -2.12 1.15 -15.12
C THR A 148 -2.02 0.39 -16.45
N LYS A 149 -3.13 0.12 -17.12
CA LYS A 149 -3.16 -0.54 -18.45
C LYS A 149 -2.26 0.16 -19.48
N ARG A 150 -2.17 1.49 -19.43
CA ARG A 150 -1.38 2.28 -20.40
C ARG A 150 0.13 2.02 -20.33
N TYR A 151 0.59 1.48 -19.20
CA TYR A 151 2.02 1.22 -18.97
C TYR A 151 2.42 -0.25 -19.20
N LEU A 152 1.46 -1.12 -19.47
CA LEU A 152 1.66 -2.55 -19.56
C LEU A 152 1.47 -3.03 -21.00
N ALA A 153 2.46 -3.78 -21.51
CA ALA A 153 2.36 -4.49 -22.78
C ALA A 153 1.90 -5.96 -22.58
N ALA A 154 1.07 -6.20 -21.61
CA ALA A 154 0.60 -7.53 -21.25
C ALA A 154 -0.53 -7.99 -22.16
N ARG A 155 -0.55 -9.30 -22.50
CA ARG A 155 -1.60 -9.89 -23.33
C ARG A 155 -2.96 -9.89 -22.64
N LYS A 156 -2.98 -10.00 -21.31
CA LYS A 156 -4.20 -10.04 -20.49
C LYS A 156 -4.01 -9.21 -19.23
N VAL A 157 -4.69 -8.07 -19.17
CA VAL A 157 -4.73 -7.19 -18.00
C VAL A 157 -6.15 -7.16 -17.45
N ARG A 158 -6.32 -7.40 -16.14
CA ARG A 158 -7.61 -7.37 -15.45
C ARG A 158 -7.57 -6.33 -14.34
N HIS A 159 -8.52 -5.41 -14.35
CA HIS A 159 -8.73 -4.46 -13.25
C HIS A 159 -9.46 -5.19 -12.12
N THR A 160 -8.78 -5.35 -10.99
CA THR A 160 -9.30 -6.06 -9.82
C THR A 160 -9.42 -5.17 -8.59
N GLY A 161 -8.82 -3.97 -8.61
CA GLY A 161 -8.63 -3.19 -7.41
C GLY A 161 -7.44 -3.70 -6.58
N ASN A 162 -7.25 -3.09 -5.41
CA ASN A 162 -6.19 -3.47 -4.46
C ASN A 162 -6.78 -4.23 -3.28
N PRO A 163 -6.38 -5.48 -3.03
CA PRO A 163 -6.85 -6.25 -1.89
C PRO A 163 -6.53 -5.57 -0.55
N LEU A 164 -7.52 -5.43 0.31
CA LEU A 164 -7.38 -4.89 1.64
C LEU A 164 -7.47 -5.99 2.69
N ARG A 165 -6.76 -5.81 3.81
CA ARG A 165 -6.77 -6.73 4.94
C ARG A 165 -8.18 -6.89 5.54
N LYS A 166 -8.55 -8.08 5.97
CA LYS A 166 -9.88 -8.34 6.56
C LYS A 166 -10.15 -7.59 7.86
N ASN A 167 -9.11 -7.25 8.61
CA ASN A 167 -9.24 -6.46 9.84
C ASN A 167 -9.49 -4.96 9.61
N LEU A 168 -9.44 -4.49 8.35
CA LEU A 168 -9.81 -3.13 7.96
C LEU A 168 -11.33 -3.03 7.73
N LYS A 169 -12.12 -3.46 8.69
CA LYS A 169 -13.57 -3.21 8.66
C LYS A 169 -13.86 -1.91 9.38
N ALA A 170 -14.80 -1.13 8.82
CA ALA A 170 -15.32 0.04 9.54
C ALA A 170 -15.79 -0.41 10.93
N VAL A 171 -15.33 0.29 11.96
CA VAL A 171 -15.71 0.03 13.35
C VAL A 171 -16.70 1.09 13.79
N ASP A 172 -17.68 0.65 14.55
CA ASP A 172 -18.61 1.57 15.22
C ASP A 172 -17.86 2.22 16.39
N VAL A 173 -17.35 3.42 16.15
CA VAL A 173 -16.68 4.23 17.17
C VAL A 173 -17.46 5.50 17.39
N LYS A 174 -17.63 5.86 18.65
CA LYS A 174 -18.26 7.14 18.99
C LYS A 174 -17.32 8.27 18.58
N ARG A 175 -17.70 8.98 17.53
CA ARG A 175 -16.97 10.18 17.08
C ARG A 175 -17.14 11.30 18.10
N PRO A 176 -16.11 12.14 18.30
CA PRO A 176 -16.27 13.35 19.10
C PRO A 176 -17.38 14.22 18.49
N GLU A 177 -18.43 14.48 19.28
CA GLU A 177 -19.53 15.34 18.86
C GLU A 177 -19.02 16.79 18.67
N ASP A 178 -19.46 17.45 17.61
CA ASP A 178 -19.14 18.84 17.28
C ASP A 178 -17.62 19.14 17.08
N LYS A 179 -16.79 18.12 16.79
CA LYS A 179 -15.37 18.31 16.51
C LYS A 179 -15.00 17.92 15.10
N PHE A 180 -14.10 18.69 14.53
CA PHE A 180 -13.43 18.37 13.26
C PHE A 180 -12.21 17.50 13.53
N SER A 181 -12.21 16.29 13.02
CA SER A 181 -11.21 15.26 13.33
C SER A 181 -10.22 15.06 12.19
N ILE A 182 -8.95 15.21 12.47
CA ILE A 182 -7.84 15.08 11.50
C ILE A 182 -7.00 13.86 11.87
N PHE A 183 -6.85 12.91 10.96
CA PHE A 183 -5.92 11.81 11.12
C PHE A 183 -4.68 12.02 10.26
N VAL A 184 -3.51 11.93 10.86
CA VAL A 184 -2.21 12.17 10.19
C VAL A 184 -1.33 10.94 10.30
N PHE A 185 -0.76 10.49 9.18
CA PHE A 185 0.27 9.45 9.19
C PHE A 185 1.15 9.47 7.94
N GLY A 186 2.42 9.10 8.12
CA GLY A 186 3.41 9.02 7.05
C GLY A 186 3.67 7.60 6.50
N GLY A 187 2.87 6.61 6.93
CA GLY A 187 3.13 5.18 6.75
C GLY A 187 3.76 4.55 7.99
N SER A 188 4.10 3.25 7.94
CA SER A 188 4.57 2.48 9.11
C SER A 188 5.87 3.01 9.77
N ARG A 189 6.70 3.70 9.01
CA ARG A 189 7.94 4.33 9.52
C ARG A 189 7.77 5.81 9.90
N GLY A 190 6.58 6.38 9.66
CA GLY A 190 6.37 7.81 9.73
C GLY A 190 6.91 8.54 8.51
N ALA A 191 6.78 9.86 8.49
CA ALA A 191 7.33 10.76 7.46
C ALA A 191 7.74 12.08 8.09
N LYS A 192 9.04 12.28 8.25
CA LYS A 192 9.60 13.47 8.94
C LYS A 192 9.04 14.78 8.37
N SER A 193 8.95 14.93 7.04
CA SER A 193 8.41 16.14 6.43
C SER A 193 6.93 16.39 6.76
N ILE A 194 6.10 15.33 6.81
CA ILE A 194 4.71 15.47 7.27
C ILE A 194 4.69 15.87 8.74
N ASN A 195 5.47 15.19 9.58
CA ASN A 195 5.56 15.51 11.00
C ASN A 195 5.99 16.96 11.25
N ASP A 196 6.99 17.45 10.50
CA ASP A 196 7.45 18.84 10.58
C ASP A 196 6.35 19.82 10.15
N SER A 197 5.63 19.51 9.07
CA SER A 197 4.50 20.33 8.61
C SER A 197 3.37 20.39 9.66
N ILE A 198 3.12 19.29 10.36
CA ILE A 198 2.11 19.29 11.43
C ILE A 198 2.55 20.15 12.62
N LEU A 199 3.79 20.07 13.06
CA LEU A 199 4.25 20.94 14.14
C LEU A 199 4.09 22.43 13.81
N THR A 200 4.34 22.81 12.55
CA THR A 200 4.14 24.19 12.09
C THR A 200 2.67 24.54 11.84
N LEU A 201 1.78 23.55 11.70
CA LEU A 201 0.33 23.72 11.58
C LEU A 201 -0.35 24.02 12.93
N LEU A 202 0.14 23.41 14.04
CA LEU A 202 -0.52 23.50 15.36
C LEU A 202 -0.88 24.92 15.78
N PRO A 203 0.00 25.96 15.68
CA PRO A 203 -0.33 27.33 16.07
C PRO A 203 -1.51 27.92 15.29
N PHE A 204 -1.67 27.57 14.01
CA PHE A 204 -2.79 28.06 13.19
C PHE A 204 -4.13 27.43 13.61
N LEU A 205 -4.11 26.20 14.10
CA LEU A 205 -5.30 25.47 14.54
C LEU A 205 -5.77 25.87 15.95
N GLU A 206 -4.95 26.54 16.77
CA GLU A 206 -5.32 26.90 18.16
C GLU A 206 -6.56 27.80 18.27
N SER A 207 -6.85 28.58 17.23
CA SER A 207 -8.08 29.38 17.15
C SER A 207 -9.34 28.54 16.84
N TYR A 208 -9.17 27.29 16.41
CA TYR A 208 -10.23 26.35 16.06
C TYR A 208 -10.44 25.32 17.19
N LYS A 209 -11.07 25.75 18.28
CA LYS A 209 -11.22 24.97 19.53
C LYS A 209 -11.90 23.60 19.35
N ASN A 210 -12.68 23.42 18.29
CA ASN A 210 -13.40 22.19 17.99
C ASN A 210 -12.61 21.28 17.04
N THR A 211 -11.30 21.20 17.20
CA THR A 211 -10.44 20.32 16.40
C THR A 211 -9.84 19.24 17.29
N VAL A 212 -9.78 18.00 16.78
CA VAL A 212 -9.04 16.89 17.38
C VAL A 212 -8.08 16.29 16.38
N MET A 213 -6.87 15.93 16.82
CA MET A 213 -5.83 15.36 15.97
C MET A 213 -5.41 13.97 16.46
N TYR A 214 -5.40 13.03 15.54
CA TYR A 214 -4.82 11.69 15.70
C TYR A 214 -3.55 11.64 14.86
N HIS A 215 -2.37 11.42 15.47
CA HIS A 215 -1.12 11.51 14.73
C HIS A 215 -0.21 10.30 14.95
N GLN A 216 -0.07 9.46 13.92
CA GLN A 216 0.93 8.39 13.87
C GLN A 216 2.24 8.92 13.29
N THR A 217 3.24 9.08 14.15
CA THR A 217 4.51 9.76 13.83
C THR A 217 5.59 8.86 13.24
N GLY A 218 5.49 7.54 13.45
CA GLY A 218 6.62 6.61 13.34
C GLY A 218 7.44 6.59 14.63
N ALA A 219 8.08 5.45 14.91
CA ALA A 219 8.82 5.24 16.16
C ALA A 219 10.01 6.19 16.34
N GLU A 220 10.72 6.51 15.25
CA GLU A 220 11.93 7.34 15.30
C GLU A 220 11.64 8.81 15.70
N ASP A 221 10.48 9.33 15.33
CA ASP A 221 10.14 10.75 15.50
C ASP A 221 9.13 11.01 16.63
N TYR A 222 8.65 9.92 17.27
CA TYR A 222 7.59 9.99 18.27
C TYR A 222 7.90 10.93 19.44
N ALA A 223 9.07 10.83 20.02
CA ALA A 223 9.45 11.65 21.19
C ALA A 223 9.45 13.14 20.85
N ARG A 224 10.01 13.52 19.71
CA ARG A 224 10.08 14.92 19.24
C ARG A 224 8.70 15.49 18.97
N ILE A 225 7.86 14.71 18.27
CA ILE A 225 6.51 15.16 17.92
C ILE A 225 5.61 15.24 19.17
N SER A 226 5.67 14.23 20.03
CA SER A 226 4.93 14.24 21.29
C SER A 226 5.30 15.45 22.17
N ASP A 227 6.57 15.85 22.19
CA ASP A 227 7.03 17.06 22.89
C ASP A 227 6.43 18.34 22.27
N GLY A 228 6.38 18.42 20.92
CA GLY A 228 5.78 19.55 20.21
C GLY A 228 4.29 19.75 20.51
N TYR A 229 3.56 18.68 20.79
CA TYR A 229 2.14 18.77 21.16
C TYR A 229 1.89 19.23 22.61
N LYS A 230 2.88 19.19 23.52
CA LYS A 230 2.69 19.59 24.93
C LYS A 230 2.21 21.01 25.13
N ASN A 231 2.56 21.90 24.21
CA ASN A 231 2.27 23.32 24.31
C ASN A 231 1.02 23.75 23.54
N THR A 232 0.31 22.83 22.88
CA THR A 232 -0.94 23.14 22.17
C THR A 232 -2.16 22.86 23.04
N ARG A 233 -3.24 23.60 22.80
CA ARG A 233 -4.57 23.40 23.40
C ARG A 233 -5.47 22.47 22.55
N ILE A 234 -4.99 22.05 21.40
CA ILE A 234 -5.72 21.15 20.51
C ILE A 234 -5.81 19.77 21.18
N GLU A 235 -7.00 19.20 21.24
CA GLU A 235 -7.17 17.81 21.68
C GLU A 235 -6.45 16.88 20.73
N HIS A 236 -5.66 15.96 21.25
CA HIS A 236 -4.83 15.11 20.41
C HIS A 236 -4.53 13.74 21.03
N GLU A 237 -4.26 12.79 20.15
CA GLU A 237 -3.69 11.48 20.48
C GLU A 237 -2.49 11.26 19.54
N VAL A 238 -1.27 11.22 20.10
CA VAL A 238 -0.03 11.02 19.36
C VAL A 238 0.54 9.66 19.70
N PHE A 239 0.87 8.87 18.69
CA PHE A 239 1.38 7.52 18.88
C PHE A 239 2.45 7.16 17.82
N PRO A 240 3.41 6.27 18.17
CA PRO A 240 4.47 5.90 17.24
C PRO A 240 3.97 5.01 16.11
N PHE A 241 3.03 4.11 16.40
CA PHE A 241 2.47 3.14 15.47
C PHE A 241 1.13 2.59 15.99
N THR A 242 0.25 2.22 15.07
CA THR A 242 -0.97 1.50 15.39
C THR A 242 -1.25 0.38 14.38
N ASP A 243 -1.76 -0.73 14.86
CA ASP A 243 -2.35 -1.79 14.02
C ASP A 243 -3.85 -1.54 13.76
N ASP A 244 -4.48 -0.66 14.54
CA ASP A 244 -5.90 -0.33 14.45
C ASP A 244 -6.16 0.92 13.60
N MET A 245 -5.74 0.86 12.34
CA MET A 245 -5.99 1.93 11.37
C MET A 245 -7.49 2.19 11.15
N ALA A 246 -8.31 1.13 11.24
CA ALA A 246 -9.76 1.21 11.04
C ALA A 246 -10.43 2.18 12.03
N LYS A 247 -10.01 2.16 13.31
CA LYS A 247 -10.46 3.11 14.35
C LYS A 247 -10.23 4.55 13.89
N TYR A 248 -9.01 4.89 13.50
CA TYR A 248 -8.65 6.28 13.19
C TYR A 248 -9.24 6.75 11.86
N TYR A 249 -9.36 5.88 10.86
CA TYR A 249 -10.14 6.19 9.66
C TYR A 249 -11.61 6.46 10.02
N SER A 250 -12.23 5.63 10.87
CA SER A 250 -13.63 5.82 11.27
C SER A 250 -13.84 7.11 12.06
N LEU A 251 -12.91 7.49 12.94
CA LEU A 251 -12.97 8.72 13.74
C LEU A 251 -12.77 10.00 12.94
N SER A 252 -12.02 9.97 11.83
CA SER A 252 -11.58 11.19 11.14
C SER A 252 -12.58 11.73 10.10
N ASP A 253 -12.56 13.04 9.91
CA ASP A 253 -13.23 13.76 8.81
C ASP A 253 -12.31 13.85 7.59
N VAL A 254 -11.05 14.14 7.83
CA VAL A 254 -10.02 14.27 6.79
C VAL A 254 -8.75 13.53 7.22
N VAL A 255 -8.03 13.00 6.24
CA VAL A 255 -6.79 12.28 6.45
C VAL A 255 -5.64 12.97 5.73
N ILE A 256 -4.54 13.23 6.42
CA ILE A 256 -3.29 13.75 5.86
C ILE A 256 -2.29 12.60 5.79
N SER A 257 -1.84 12.23 4.60
CA SER A 257 -0.95 11.06 4.49
C SER A 257 -0.06 11.07 3.23
N ARG A 258 0.83 10.07 3.14
CA ARG A 258 1.50 9.70 1.90
C ARG A 258 0.52 9.05 0.93
N ALA A 259 0.84 9.07 -0.38
CA ALA A 259 0.01 8.53 -1.44
C ALA A 259 0.43 7.09 -1.85
N GLY A 260 0.64 6.21 -0.88
CA GLY A 260 0.83 4.79 -1.15
C GLY A 260 -0.46 4.17 -1.71
N ALA A 261 -0.35 3.24 -2.65
CA ALA A 261 -1.53 2.63 -3.26
C ALA A 261 -2.46 2.01 -2.19
N THR A 262 -1.93 1.22 -1.25
CA THR A 262 -2.72 0.63 -0.16
C THR A 262 -3.45 1.71 0.64
N THR A 263 -2.77 2.81 0.98
CA THR A 263 -3.39 3.95 1.69
C THR A 263 -4.57 4.54 0.91
N ILE A 264 -4.42 4.74 -0.40
CA ILE A 264 -5.52 5.28 -1.23
C ILE A 264 -6.72 4.34 -1.25
N PHE A 265 -6.50 3.02 -1.35
CA PHE A 265 -7.61 2.07 -1.33
C PHE A 265 -8.23 1.94 0.08
N GLU A 266 -7.46 2.11 1.15
CA GLU A 266 -8.00 2.23 2.51
C GLU A 266 -8.86 3.50 2.65
N LEU A 267 -8.37 4.66 2.21
CA LEU A 267 -9.13 5.91 2.18
C LEU A 267 -10.42 5.78 1.36
N ALA A 268 -10.35 5.12 0.21
CA ALA A 268 -11.49 4.87 -0.66
C ALA A 268 -12.53 3.94 0.00
N TYR A 269 -12.09 2.88 0.68
CA TYR A 269 -12.97 1.99 1.43
C TYR A 269 -13.70 2.73 2.55
N PHE A 270 -12.99 3.56 3.32
CA PHE A 270 -13.56 4.37 4.40
C PHE A 270 -14.25 5.66 3.92
N ARG A 271 -14.21 5.94 2.61
CA ARG A 271 -14.74 7.18 2.00
C ARG A 271 -14.25 8.43 2.70
N LYS A 272 -12.94 8.55 2.91
CA LYS A 272 -12.33 9.68 3.62
C LYS A 272 -11.75 10.70 2.67
N ALA A 273 -12.16 11.96 2.84
CA ALA A 273 -11.50 13.09 2.20
C ALA A 273 -10.00 13.08 2.56
N ALA A 274 -9.14 13.37 1.58
CA ALA A 274 -7.70 13.23 1.76
C ALA A 274 -6.92 14.50 1.41
N ILE A 275 -5.86 14.76 2.18
CA ILE A 275 -4.77 15.66 1.81
C ILE A 275 -3.53 14.77 1.63
N LEU A 276 -3.16 14.57 0.38
CA LEU A 276 -2.07 13.66 0.02
C LEU A 276 -0.77 14.43 -0.20
N ILE A 277 0.28 13.99 0.47
CA ILE A 277 1.64 14.52 0.33
C ILE A 277 2.52 13.40 -0.22
N PRO A 278 2.62 13.26 -1.56
CA PRO A 278 3.36 12.17 -2.19
C PRO A 278 4.84 12.17 -1.78
N TYR A 279 5.41 10.96 -1.55
CA TYR A 279 6.83 10.83 -1.27
C TYR A 279 7.66 11.14 -2.53
N PRO A 280 8.53 12.17 -2.52
CA PRO A 280 9.19 12.67 -3.73
C PRO A 280 10.17 11.68 -4.34
N TYR A 281 10.76 10.80 -3.51
CA TYR A 281 11.74 9.80 -3.95
C TYR A 281 11.10 8.42 -4.19
N SER A 282 9.80 8.37 -4.40
CA SER A 282 9.12 7.14 -4.75
C SER A 282 9.58 6.63 -6.12
N ALA A 283 9.81 5.33 -6.25
CA ALA A 283 10.34 4.73 -7.46
C ALA A 283 9.50 5.11 -8.70
N GLY A 284 10.12 5.80 -9.67
CA GLY A 284 9.42 6.29 -10.86
C GLY A 284 8.31 7.31 -10.57
N GLY A 285 8.27 7.92 -9.39
CA GLY A 285 7.25 8.91 -9.03
C GLY A 285 5.85 8.31 -8.84
N HIS A 286 5.74 7.01 -8.53
CA HIS A 286 4.45 6.33 -8.47
C HIS A 286 3.49 6.95 -7.46
N GLN A 287 3.97 7.51 -6.31
CA GLN A 287 3.07 8.13 -5.35
C GLN A 287 2.41 9.40 -5.89
N TRP A 288 3.12 10.18 -6.69
CA TRP A 288 2.52 11.34 -7.37
C TRP A 288 1.39 10.91 -8.30
N LYS A 289 1.63 9.88 -9.13
CA LYS A 289 0.59 9.37 -10.04
C LYS A 289 -0.59 8.74 -9.32
N ASN A 290 -0.35 8.07 -8.19
CA ASN A 290 -1.41 7.56 -7.34
C ASN A 290 -2.26 8.71 -6.76
N ALA A 291 -1.61 9.75 -6.22
CA ALA A 291 -2.29 10.93 -5.68
C ALA A 291 -3.12 11.66 -6.74
N SER A 292 -2.56 11.81 -7.97
CA SER A 292 -3.28 12.44 -9.08
C SER A 292 -4.59 11.73 -9.44
N GLN A 293 -4.71 10.41 -9.23
CA GLN A 293 -5.99 9.71 -9.43
C GLN A 293 -7.05 10.16 -8.41
N VAL A 294 -6.64 10.39 -7.17
CA VAL A 294 -7.54 10.87 -6.11
C VAL A 294 -7.97 12.31 -6.38
N GLU A 295 -7.04 13.18 -6.77
CA GLU A 295 -7.31 14.58 -7.12
C GLU A 295 -8.23 14.69 -8.33
N GLN A 296 -7.95 13.96 -9.41
CA GLN A 296 -8.80 13.92 -10.62
C GLN A 296 -10.21 13.38 -10.34
N ALA A 297 -10.35 12.46 -9.40
CA ALA A 297 -11.64 11.99 -8.94
C ALA A 297 -12.38 13.03 -8.07
N GLY A 298 -11.72 14.09 -7.62
CA GLY A 298 -12.28 15.05 -6.66
C GLY A 298 -12.36 14.51 -5.24
N GLY A 299 -11.52 13.52 -4.89
CA GLY A 299 -11.51 12.86 -3.58
C GLY A 299 -10.51 13.43 -2.59
N GLY A 300 -9.66 14.36 -3.01
CA GLY A 300 -8.62 14.93 -2.15
C GLY A 300 -7.82 16.04 -2.79
N TYR A 301 -7.01 16.69 -1.97
CA TYR A 301 -6.00 17.65 -2.38
C TYR A 301 -4.63 16.98 -2.44
N VAL A 302 -3.82 17.38 -3.42
CA VAL A 302 -2.42 16.94 -3.54
C VAL A 302 -1.52 18.13 -3.28
N ILE A 303 -0.60 17.98 -2.32
CA ILE A 303 0.38 19.00 -1.97
C ILE A 303 1.77 18.40 -2.19
N ALA A 304 2.63 19.09 -2.94
CA ALA A 304 4.00 18.66 -3.14
C ALA A 304 4.77 18.66 -1.80
N ASN A 305 5.70 17.71 -1.64
CA ASN A 305 6.37 17.52 -0.36
C ASN A 305 7.16 18.75 0.13
N ASP A 306 7.70 19.53 -0.78
CA ASP A 306 8.42 20.78 -0.53
C ASP A 306 7.50 21.98 -0.29
N GLU A 307 6.25 21.90 -0.71
CA GLU A 307 5.20 22.91 -0.47
C GLU A 307 4.36 22.61 0.78
N ALA A 308 4.52 21.43 1.38
CA ALA A 308 3.73 20.99 2.54
C ALA A 308 4.17 21.68 3.83
N SER A 309 3.87 22.99 3.94
CA SER A 309 4.03 23.79 5.16
C SER A 309 2.78 23.75 6.04
N GLY A 310 2.92 24.13 7.32
CA GLY A 310 1.77 24.28 8.23
C GLY A 310 0.76 25.30 7.72
N GLU A 311 1.23 26.41 7.14
CA GLU A 311 0.37 27.43 6.54
C GLU A 311 -0.44 26.87 5.37
N ARG A 312 0.22 26.15 4.44
CA ARG A 312 -0.45 25.54 3.29
C ARG A 312 -1.49 24.50 3.71
N LEU A 313 -1.16 23.66 4.69
CA LEU A 313 -2.10 22.70 5.26
C LEU A 313 -3.28 23.41 5.93
N PHE A 314 -3.01 24.50 6.64
CA PHE A 314 -4.06 25.28 7.31
C PHE A 314 -5.04 25.93 6.31
N GLU A 315 -4.56 26.48 5.20
CA GLU A 315 -5.42 27.01 4.14
C GLU A 315 -6.43 25.98 3.64
N VAL A 316 -5.94 24.76 3.34
CA VAL A 316 -6.81 23.66 2.87
C VAL A 316 -7.77 23.21 3.97
N LEU A 317 -7.27 22.99 5.18
CA LEU A 317 -8.11 22.56 6.31
C LEU A 317 -9.17 23.60 6.66
N LYS A 318 -8.81 24.90 6.67
CA LYS A 318 -9.74 26.00 6.91
C LYS A 318 -10.89 26.02 5.91
N HIS A 319 -10.60 25.72 4.65
CA HIS A 319 -11.63 25.58 3.62
C HIS A 319 -12.53 24.39 3.91
N LEU A 320 -11.97 23.21 4.18
CA LEU A 320 -12.72 21.99 4.47
C LEU A 320 -13.59 22.11 5.74
N MET A 321 -13.09 22.77 6.78
CA MET A 321 -13.85 23.00 8.03
C MET A 321 -15.11 23.85 7.80
N LYS A 322 -15.11 24.73 6.79
CA LYS A 322 -16.24 25.60 6.46
C LYS A 322 -17.26 24.94 5.54
N GLU A 323 -16.87 23.86 4.86
CA GLU A 323 -17.63 23.22 3.80
C GLU A 323 -17.86 21.73 4.10
N PRO A 324 -18.70 21.37 5.11
CA PRO A 324 -18.96 19.95 5.46
C PRO A 324 -19.51 19.13 4.28
N GLN A 325 -20.28 19.77 3.40
CA GLN A 325 -20.81 19.13 2.21
C GLN A 325 -19.70 18.71 1.24
N LEU A 326 -18.66 19.54 1.08
CA LEU A 326 -17.49 19.24 0.26
C LEU A 326 -16.74 17.99 0.80
N LEU A 327 -16.57 17.87 2.13
CA LEU A 327 -15.97 16.68 2.73
C LEU A 327 -16.72 15.40 2.38
N LYS A 328 -18.05 15.46 2.42
CA LYS A 328 -18.90 14.32 2.05
C LYS A 328 -18.74 13.97 0.57
N GLU A 329 -18.78 14.97 -0.30
CA GLU A 329 -18.58 14.79 -1.74
C GLU A 329 -17.18 14.21 -2.06
N MET A 330 -16.15 14.72 -1.41
CA MET A 330 -14.79 14.18 -1.54
C MET A 330 -14.73 12.71 -1.09
N GLY A 331 -15.38 12.37 0.02
CA GLY A 331 -15.46 11.01 0.50
C GLY A 331 -16.20 10.07 -0.46
N GLU A 332 -17.30 10.52 -1.06
CA GLU A 332 -18.03 9.78 -2.10
C GLU A 332 -17.18 9.60 -3.37
N ASN A 333 -16.47 10.63 -3.77
CA ASN A 333 -15.64 10.63 -4.96
C ASN A 333 -14.44 9.67 -4.83
N ILE A 334 -13.70 9.73 -3.72
CA ILE A 334 -12.60 8.77 -3.48
C ILE A 334 -13.14 7.34 -3.36
N GLY A 335 -14.34 7.17 -2.79
CA GLY A 335 -15.02 5.88 -2.67
C GLY A 335 -15.21 5.17 -4.00
N ARG A 336 -15.31 5.90 -5.13
CA ARG A 336 -15.43 5.32 -6.50
C ARG A 336 -14.15 4.63 -6.98
N ILE A 337 -13.00 4.91 -6.34
CA ILE A 337 -11.73 4.22 -6.63
C ILE A 337 -11.73 2.81 -6.04
N TYR A 338 -12.50 2.58 -4.98
CA TYR A 338 -12.57 1.29 -4.33
C TYR A 338 -13.24 0.25 -5.24
N VAL A 339 -12.63 -0.92 -5.31
CA VAL A 339 -13.18 -2.08 -6.00
C VAL A 339 -13.47 -3.16 -4.95
N GLU A 340 -14.73 -3.50 -4.82
CA GLU A 340 -15.19 -4.54 -3.92
C GLU A 340 -14.67 -5.92 -4.37
N ASP A 341 -14.44 -6.80 -3.39
CA ASP A 341 -14.01 -8.18 -3.62
C ASP A 341 -12.70 -8.30 -4.44
N ALA A 342 -11.77 -7.35 -4.27
CA ALA A 342 -10.53 -7.32 -5.05
C ALA A 342 -9.71 -8.62 -4.91
N ALA A 343 -9.65 -9.22 -3.74
CA ALA A 343 -8.95 -10.47 -3.50
C ALA A 343 -9.65 -11.65 -4.22
N GLU A 344 -10.95 -11.71 -4.13
CA GLU A 344 -11.81 -12.71 -4.77
C GLU A 344 -11.72 -12.64 -6.30
N ARG A 345 -11.69 -11.43 -6.85
CA ARG A 345 -11.50 -11.18 -8.29
C ARG A 345 -10.13 -11.69 -8.77
N ILE A 346 -9.08 -11.52 -7.96
CA ILE A 346 -7.75 -12.07 -8.26
C ILE A 346 -7.79 -13.60 -8.23
N ILE A 347 -8.40 -14.20 -7.20
CA ILE A 347 -8.53 -15.66 -7.07
C ILE A 347 -9.30 -16.26 -8.25
N GLY A 348 -10.43 -15.65 -8.61
CA GLY A 348 -11.21 -16.06 -9.78
C GLY A 348 -10.40 -15.95 -11.09
N GLY A 349 -9.64 -14.84 -11.23
CA GLY A 349 -8.75 -14.64 -12.38
C GLY A 349 -7.60 -15.65 -12.46
N ILE A 350 -7.10 -16.14 -11.32
CA ILE A 350 -6.12 -17.23 -11.25
C ILE A 350 -6.79 -18.55 -11.66
N ALA A 351 -7.95 -18.87 -11.09
CA ALA A 351 -8.70 -20.10 -11.41
C ALA A 351 -8.99 -20.21 -12.91
N ASP A 352 -9.51 -19.14 -13.54
CA ASP A 352 -9.72 -19.08 -15.00
C ASP A 352 -8.44 -19.28 -15.82
N GLY A 353 -7.29 -18.93 -15.27
CA GLY A 353 -6.03 -19.03 -15.95
C GLY A 353 -5.31 -20.37 -15.74
N ILE A 354 -5.75 -21.19 -14.79
CA ILE A 354 -5.24 -22.56 -14.58
C ILE A 354 -6.02 -23.56 -15.44
N SER A 355 -7.32 -23.33 -15.59
CA SER A 355 -8.19 -24.09 -16.49
C SER A 355 -7.76 -23.90 -17.95
#